data_d30c3337e47e592ac6a33248d73247a1
#
_entry.id   d30c3337e47e592ac6a33248d73247a1
#
_cell.length_a   1.000
_cell.length_b   1.000
_cell.length_c   1.000
_cell.angle_alpha   90.00
_cell.angle_beta   90.00
_cell.angle_gamma   90.00
#
_symmetry.space_group_name_H-M   'P 1'
#
loop_
_entity.id
_entity.type
_entity.pdbx_description
1 polymer ?
#
loop_
_entity_poly.entity_id
_entity_poly.type
_entity_poly.pdbx_seq_one_letter_code
_entity_poly.pdbx_strand_id
1 'polypeptide(L)'
;MPFRSAAAALALALVTLLSGCAGPVQQPVNLAADYFSSNKAKTGRIGVVMSELPKPDTQFPGAGCLLCLAVANGAHSAMSKEVQAFSTDELKPLPAALVDALKKQGLDAVLISEPLKVADLPDLGAADPTNKARKNFGALKTKHGLDRLLVVHITNLGVWRSYSAYVPTDVPKAVLYGSVQLVDLGTHALEWYLPLALSRAADGAWDEPPKFPGLSNAYYQVLETGMDMVKKPLSK
;
A
#
# COMPACT_ATOMS: atom_id res chain seq x y z
N MET A 1 55.36 15.27 2.08
CA MET A 1 54.01 15.66 1.60
C MET A 1 53.01 14.46 1.66
N PRO A 2 52.90 13.69 2.74
CA PRO A 2 51.98 12.55 2.82
C PRO A 2 50.56 12.88 3.35
N PHE A 3 50.39 14.03 4.00
CA PHE A 3 49.08 14.37 4.65
C PHE A 3 47.92 14.69 3.66
N ARG A 4 48.22 15.15 2.44
CA ARG A 4 47.21 15.46 1.44
C ARG A 4 46.53 14.22 0.84
N SER A 5 47.29 13.12 0.72
CA SER A 5 46.77 11.87 0.16
C SER A 5 45.88 11.11 1.15
N ALA A 6 46.15 11.21 2.46
CA ALA A 6 45.34 10.55 3.49
C ALA A 6 43.96 11.24 3.65
N ALA A 7 43.90 12.58 3.54
CA ALA A 7 42.64 13.33 3.62
C ALA A 7 41.73 13.05 2.41
N ALA A 8 42.32 12.92 1.21
CA ALA A 8 41.56 12.56 0.01
C ALA A 8 40.97 11.13 0.05
N ALA A 9 41.74 10.19 0.60
CA ALA A 9 41.27 8.80 0.76
C ALA A 9 40.14 8.70 1.80
N LEU A 10 40.22 9.49 2.88
CA LEU A 10 39.17 9.52 3.92
C LEU A 10 37.87 10.15 3.41
N ALA A 11 37.97 11.20 2.59
CA ALA A 11 36.81 11.85 1.98
C ALA A 11 36.11 10.93 0.96
N LEU A 12 36.89 10.15 0.18
CA LEU A 12 36.32 9.20 -0.77
C LEU A 12 35.62 8.02 -0.08
N ALA A 13 36.15 7.54 1.05
CA ALA A 13 35.53 6.49 1.87
C ALA A 13 34.25 6.95 2.54
N LEU A 14 34.13 8.22 2.94
CA LEU A 14 32.91 8.77 3.53
C LEU A 14 31.75 8.90 2.53
N VAL A 15 32.06 9.20 1.25
CA VAL A 15 31.06 9.35 0.19
C VAL A 15 30.43 7.99 -0.18
N THR A 16 31.17 6.89 -0.10
CA THR A 16 30.67 5.54 -0.40
C THR A 16 29.74 4.99 0.69
N LEU A 17 29.81 5.50 1.93
CA LEU A 17 28.93 5.10 3.04
C LEU A 17 27.55 5.77 2.98
N LEU A 18 27.35 6.80 2.16
CA LEU A 18 26.08 7.52 1.98
C LEU A 18 25.20 6.96 0.86
N SER A 19 25.64 5.94 0.12
CA SER A 19 24.77 5.20 -0.81
C SER A 19 23.80 4.35 0.00
N GLY A 20 22.79 5.01 0.59
CA GLY A 20 21.67 4.34 1.23
C GLY A 20 21.05 3.36 0.26
N CYS A 21 20.89 2.12 0.67
CA CYS A 21 20.21 1.06 -0.08
C CYS A 21 18.73 1.42 -0.25
N ALA A 22 18.40 2.28 -1.21
CA ALA A 22 17.06 2.33 -1.76
C ALA A 22 16.86 1.03 -2.52
N GLY A 23 16.23 0.05 -1.88
CA GLY A 23 15.87 -1.20 -2.57
C GLY A 23 15.02 -0.87 -3.81
N PRO A 24 15.09 -1.68 -4.88
CA PRO A 24 14.36 -1.43 -6.10
C PRO A 24 12.85 -1.32 -5.81
N VAL A 25 12.24 -0.24 -6.31
CA VAL A 25 10.79 -0.04 -6.22
C VAL A 25 10.13 -1.04 -7.15
N GLN A 26 9.20 -1.85 -6.61
CA GLN A 26 8.43 -2.80 -7.42
C GLN A 26 7.61 -2.04 -8.47
N GLN A 27 7.87 -2.34 -9.74
CA GLN A 27 7.12 -1.76 -10.86
C GLN A 27 5.73 -2.39 -10.98
N PRO A 28 4.73 -1.66 -11.47
CA PRO A 28 3.41 -2.24 -11.79
C PRO A 28 3.55 -3.42 -12.76
N VAL A 29 2.77 -4.48 -12.50
CA VAL A 29 2.64 -5.63 -13.39
C VAL A 29 1.16 -5.72 -13.79
N ASN A 30 0.87 -5.46 -15.06
CA ASN A 30 -0.50 -5.52 -15.56
C ASN A 30 -0.97 -6.97 -15.65
N LEU A 31 -2.24 -7.19 -15.31
CA LEU A 31 -2.88 -8.48 -15.58
C LEU A 31 -2.88 -8.73 -17.10
N ALA A 32 -2.45 -9.91 -17.54
CA ALA A 32 -2.42 -10.26 -18.96
C ALA A 32 -3.82 -10.11 -19.58
N ALA A 33 -3.89 -9.60 -20.81
CA ALA A 33 -5.18 -9.33 -21.46
C ALA A 33 -6.05 -10.58 -21.65
N ASP A 34 -5.40 -11.73 -21.83
CA ASP A 34 -5.98 -13.05 -21.99
C ASP A 34 -6.01 -13.88 -20.68
N TYR A 35 -5.72 -13.26 -19.54
CA TYR A 35 -5.58 -13.95 -18.26
C TYR A 35 -6.76 -14.86 -17.96
N PHE A 36 -7.99 -14.34 -18.06
CA PHE A 36 -9.21 -15.07 -17.71
C PHE A 36 -9.57 -16.21 -18.70
N SER A 37 -9.06 -16.15 -19.93
CA SER A 37 -9.25 -17.20 -20.94
C SER A 37 -8.14 -18.24 -20.94
N SER A 38 -7.00 -17.95 -20.28
CA SER A 38 -5.84 -18.82 -20.25
C SER A 38 -6.09 -20.11 -19.45
N ASN A 39 -5.54 -21.23 -19.92
CA ASN A 39 -5.59 -22.49 -19.18
C ASN A 39 -4.91 -22.35 -17.81
N LYS A 40 -3.86 -21.55 -17.70
CA LYS A 40 -3.14 -21.30 -16.45
C LYS A 40 -4.06 -20.68 -15.40
N ALA A 41 -4.90 -19.72 -15.75
CA ALA A 41 -5.83 -19.09 -14.82
C ALA A 41 -6.97 -20.05 -14.41
N LYS A 42 -7.46 -20.86 -15.34
CA LYS A 42 -8.57 -21.80 -15.11
C LYS A 42 -8.17 -23.05 -14.33
N THR A 43 -6.88 -23.38 -14.33
CA THR A 43 -6.36 -24.50 -13.53
C THR A 43 -5.77 -23.96 -12.22
N GLY A 44 -6.29 -24.47 -11.11
CA GLY A 44 -5.83 -24.10 -9.78
C GLY A 44 -6.73 -23.11 -9.06
N ARG A 45 -6.58 -23.10 -7.75
CA ARG A 45 -7.41 -22.33 -6.81
C ARG A 45 -6.74 -21.01 -6.44
N ILE A 46 -7.52 -19.92 -6.43
CA ILE A 46 -7.08 -18.58 -6.07
C ILE A 46 -7.64 -18.25 -4.69
N GLY A 47 -6.76 -18.02 -3.70
CA GLY A 47 -7.15 -17.41 -2.43
C GLY A 47 -7.23 -15.89 -2.57
N VAL A 48 -8.24 -15.27 -1.96
CA VAL A 48 -8.34 -13.81 -1.86
C VAL A 48 -8.28 -13.43 -0.41
N VAL A 49 -7.35 -12.55 -0.04
CA VAL A 49 -7.13 -12.10 1.33
C VAL A 49 -6.87 -10.60 1.37
N MET A 50 -7.32 -9.97 2.45
CA MET A 50 -6.93 -8.60 2.78
C MET A 50 -5.95 -8.61 3.96
N SER A 51 -4.99 -7.70 3.94
CA SER A 51 -4.17 -7.46 5.12
C SER A 51 -5.01 -6.88 6.26
N GLU A 52 -4.48 -7.00 7.48
CA GLU A 52 -4.98 -6.21 8.59
C GLU A 52 -4.97 -4.72 8.18
N LEU A 53 -6.11 -4.04 8.37
CA LEU A 53 -6.23 -2.63 7.98
C LEU A 53 -5.58 -1.74 9.03
N PRO A 54 -4.76 -0.75 8.61
CA PRO A 54 -4.25 0.24 9.54
C PRO A 54 -5.39 1.12 10.05
N LYS A 55 -5.25 1.62 11.27
CA LYS A 55 -6.14 2.66 11.76
C LYS A 55 -5.90 3.95 10.97
N PRO A 56 -6.95 4.67 10.57
CA PRO A 56 -6.79 5.99 9.97
C PRO A 56 -6.01 6.91 10.92
N ASP A 57 -5.03 7.64 10.38
CA ASP A 57 -4.21 8.55 11.16
C ASP A 57 -3.76 9.75 10.33
N THR A 58 -3.25 10.77 11.02
CA THR A 58 -2.70 11.96 10.37
C THR A 58 -1.18 11.88 10.33
N GLN A 59 -0.59 12.16 9.18
CA GLN A 59 0.85 12.21 9.01
C GLN A 59 1.29 13.58 8.43
N PHE A 60 2.52 13.97 8.78
CA PHE A 60 3.12 15.25 8.41
C PHE A 60 4.45 15.05 7.65
N PRO A 61 4.41 14.54 6.40
CA PRO A 61 5.62 14.36 5.59
C PRO A 61 6.38 15.67 5.46
N GLY A 62 7.71 15.64 5.68
CA GLY A 62 8.58 16.81 5.65
C GLY A 62 8.75 17.55 6.99
N ALA A 63 7.95 17.25 8.02
CA ALA A 63 8.23 17.65 9.40
C ALA A 63 9.31 16.73 10.02
N GLY A 64 10.52 16.73 9.44
CA GLY A 64 11.56 15.72 9.67
C GLY A 64 12.31 15.80 11.00
N CYS A 65 12.07 16.83 11.86
CA CYS A 65 12.68 16.93 13.17
C CYS A 65 11.65 16.68 14.27
N LEU A 66 12.08 16.22 15.45
CA LEU A 66 11.17 15.96 16.59
C LEU A 66 10.35 17.19 16.98
N LEU A 67 10.97 18.36 17.01
CA LEU A 67 10.28 19.60 17.34
C LEU A 67 9.34 20.03 16.20
N CYS A 68 9.74 19.83 14.92
CA CYS A 68 8.89 20.09 13.76
C CYS A 68 7.61 19.25 13.83
N LEU A 69 7.76 17.97 14.14
CA LEU A 69 6.65 17.03 14.27
C LEU A 69 5.74 17.39 15.46
N ALA A 70 6.33 17.78 16.59
CA ALA A 70 5.56 18.22 17.77
C ALA A 70 4.72 19.46 17.47
N VAL A 71 5.27 20.45 16.75
CA VAL A 71 4.54 21.65 16.31
C VAL A 71 3.40 21.28 15.35
N ALA A 72 3.67 20.43 14.34
CA ALA A 72 2.65 19.99 13.40
C ALA A 72 1.51 19.23 14.10
N ASN A 73 1.84 18.29 15.00
CA ASN A 73 0.84 17.54 15.78
C ASN A 73 0.01 18.48 16.69
N GLY A 74 0.64 19.45 17.36
CA GLY A 74 -0.06 20.41 18.20
C GLY A 74 -1.04 21.28 17.40
N ALA A 75 -0.58 21.80 16.25
CA ALA A 75 -1.39 22.65 15.38
C ALA A 75 -2.59 21.92 14.75
N HIS A 76 -2.50 20.59 14.58
CA HIS A 76 -3.52 19.79 13.94
C HIS A 76 -4.17 18.73 14.84
N SER A 77 -4.10 18.90 16.15
CA SER A 77 -4.61 17.93 17.13
C SER A 77 -6.11 17.63 16.96
N ALA A 78 -6.92 18.65 16.67
CA ALA A 78 -8.36 18.49 16.42
C ALA A 78 -8.63 17.69 15.15
N MET A 79 -7.90 17.97 14.06
CA MET A 79 -8.00 17.22 12.81
C MET A 79 -7.56 15.76 13.02
N SER A 80 -6.44 15.53 13.70
CA SER A 80 -5.94 14.17 13.97
C SER A 80 -6.93 13.36 14.80
N LYS A 81 -7.56 13.95 15.80
CA LYS A 81 -8.61 13.29 16.58
C LYS A 81 -9.80 12.86 15.74
N GLU A 82 -10.25 13.71 14.81
CA GLU A 82 -11.36 13.37 13.92
C GLU A 82 -10.96 12.30 12.90
N VAL A 83 -9.77 12.39 12.30
CA VAL A 83 -9.24 11.38 11.36
C VAL A 83 -9.14 10.01 12.01
N GLN A 84 -8.71 9.92 13.26
CA GLN A 84 -8.62 8.66 14.01
C GLN A 84 -10.00 8.03 14.28
N ALA A 85 -11.08 8.79 14.13
CA ALA A 85 -12.45 8.31 14.24
C ALA A 85 -13.05 7.85 12.88
N PHE A 86 -12.36 8.04 11.76
CA PHE A 86 -12.85 7.58 10.45
C PHE A 86 -12.98 6.07 10.41
N SER A 87 -14.07 5.59 9.79
CA SER A 87 -14.29 4.15 9.61
C SER A 87 -13.50 3.59 8.43
N THR A 88 -13.13 2.31 8.55
CA THR A 88 -12.58 1.49 7.46
C THR A 88 -13.58 0.46 6.97
N ASP A 89 -14.82 0.53 7.42
CA ASP A 89 -15.84 -0.51 7.19
C ASP A 89 -16.18 -0.70 5.71
N GLU A 90 -16.08 0.37 4.90
CA GLU A 90 -16.28 0.29 3.46
C GLU A 90 -15.31 -0.64 2.74
N LEU A 91 -14.10 -0.84 3.29
CA LEU A 91 -13.12 -1.76 2.71
C LEU A 91 -13.38 -3.23 3.05
N LYS A 92 -14.12 -3.53 4.12
CA LYS A 92 -14.35 -4.91 4.58
C LYS A 92 -15.01 -5.83 3.55
N PRO A 93 -16.00 -5.38 2.75
CA PRO A 93 -16.63 -6.23 1.74
C PRO A 93 -15.77 -6.45 0.49
N LEU A 94 -14.67 -5.70 0.30
CA LEU A 94 -13.85 -5.77 -0.90
C LEU A 94 -13.32 -7.18 -1.22
N PRO A 95 -12.75 -7.97 -0.28
CA PRO A 95 -12.26 -9.31 -0.61
C PRO A 95 -13.35 -10.25 -1.12
N ALA A 96 -14.54 -10.21 -0.53
CA ALA A 96 -15.67 -11.02 -1.00
C ALA A 96 -16.13 -10.60 -2.41
N ALA A 97 -16.19 -9.30 -2.68
CA ALA A 97 -16.51 -8.79 -4.01
C ALA A 97 -15.47 -9.20 -5.08
N LEU A 98 -14.19 -9.30 -4.71
CA LEU A 98 -13.15 -9.80 -5.61
C LEU A 98 -13.28 -11.31 -5.88
N VAL A 99 -13.64 -12.10 -4.87
CA VAL A 99 -13.97 -13.52 -5.06
C VAL A 99 -15.12 -13.69 -6.04
N ASP A 100 -16.18 -12.92 -5.89
CA ASP A 100 -17.34 -12.96 -6.78
C ASP A 100 -16.98 -12.54 -8.21
N ALA A 101 -16.14 -11.52 -8.36
CA ALA A 101 -15.65 -11.09 -9.67
C ALA A 101 -14.84 -12.20 -10.35
N LEU A 102 -13.91 -12.85 -9.64
CA LEU A 102 -13.11 -13.97 -10.16
C LEU A 102 -13.99 -15.17 -10.55
N LYS A 103 -14.98 -15.52 -9.72
CA LYS A 103 -15.94 -16.60 -10.01
C LYS A 103 -16.78 -16.32 -11.25
N LYS A 104 -17.20 -15.07 -11.46
CA LYS A 104 -17.91 -14.66 -12.69
C LYS A 104 -17.06 -14.85 -13.95
N GLN A 105 -15.74 -14.78 -13.84
CA GLN A 105 -14.78 -15.09 -14.91
C GLN A 105 -14.51 -16.61 -15.06
N GLY A 106 -15.21 -17.46 -14.31
CA GLY A 106 -15.06 -18.92 -14.36
C GLY A 106 -13.86 -19.47 -13.60
N LEU A 107 -13.28 -18.71 -12.67
CA LEU A 107 -12.13 -19.13 -11.86
C LEU A 107 -12.57 -19.75 -10.52
N ASP A 108 -11.81 -20.72 -10.01
CA ASP A 108 -11.98 -21.25 -8.64
C ASP A 108 -11.34 -20.26 -7.66
N ALA A 109 -12.15 -19.41 -7.03
CA ALA A 109 -11.72 -18.43 -6.06
C ALA A 109 -12.36 -18.64 -4.70
N VAL A 110 -11.58 -18.50 -3.63
CA VAL A 110 -12.02 -18.66 -2.24
C VAL A 110 -11.61 -17.47 -1.38
N LEU A 111 -12.47 -17.07 -0.46
CA LEU A 111 -12.18 -16.04 0.52
C LEU A 111 -11.37 -16.61 1.69
N ILE A 112 -10.28 -15.96 2.04
CA ILE A 112 -9.59 -16.16 3.31
C ILE A 112 -10.06 -15.04 4.25
N SER A 113 -10.91 -15.41 5.21
CA SER A 113 -11.58 -14.44 6.10
C SER A 113 -10.66 -13.88 7.18
N GLU A 114 -9.61 -14.60 7.55
CA GLU A 114 -8.61 -14.15 8.52
C GLU A 114 -7.72 -13.05 7.89
N PRO A 115 -7.66 -11.84 8.46
CA PRO A 115 -6.80 -10.78 7.95
C PRO A 115 -5.33 -11.20 7.98
N LEU A 116 -4.61 -10.90 6.90
CA LEU A 116 -3.21 -11.29 6.75
C LEU A 116 -2.29 -10.24 7.37
N LYS A 117 -1.45 -10.66 8.33
CA LYS A 117 -0.37 -9.85 8.87
C LYS A 117 0.86 -9.93 7.95
N VAL A 118 0.87 -9.09 6.91
CA VAL A 118 1.93 -9.12 5.89
C VAL A 118 3.31 -8.81 6.48
N ALA A 119 3.38 -7.98 7.52
CA ALA A 119 4.64 -7.66 8.20
C ALA A 119 5.31 -8.89 8.83
N ASP A 120 4.52 -9.84 9.33
CA ASP A 120 4.99 -11.04 10.03
C ASP A 120 5.48 -12.13 9.05
N LEU A 121 5.20 -11.98 7.75
CA LEU A 121 5.66 -12.95 6.75
C LEU A 121 7.17 -12.79 6.49
N PRO A 122 7.89 -13.90 6.31
CA PRO A 122 9.31 -13.84 5.95
C PRO A 122 9.49 -13.18 4.58
N ASP A 123 10.62 -12.49 4.42
CA ASP A 123 11.01 -11.96 3.12
C ASP A 123 11.40 -13.11 2.17
N LEU A 124 11.10 -12.97 0.89
CA LEU A 124 11.39 -14.01 -0.08
C LEU A 124 12.89 -14.22 -0.32
N GLY A 125 13.71 -13.18 -0.07
CA GLY A 125 15.18 -13.27 -0.24
C GLY A 125 15.62 -13.57 -1.67
N ALA A 126 14.80 -13.24 -2.67
CA ALA A 126 15.11 -13.55 -4.06
C ALA A 126 16.33 -12.79 -4.56
N ALA A 127 17.24 -13.46 -5.24
CA ALA A 127 18.41 -12.86 -5.88
C ALA A 127 18.01 -11.91 -7.03
N ASP A 128 16.86 -12.16 -7.68
CA ASP A 128 16.24 -11.27 -8.66
C ASP A 128 14.81 -10.94 -8.20
N PRO A 129 14.59 -9.75 -7.61
CA PRO A 129 13.28 -9.32 -7.14
C PRO A 129 12.35 -8.89 -8.28
N THR A 130 12.81 -8.84 -9.53
CA THR A 130 12.02 -8.38 -10.67
C THR A 130 10.81 -9.29 -10.88
N ASN A 131 9.63 -8.70 -10.79
CA ASN A 131 8.34 -9.40 -10.95
C ASN A 131 8.11 -10.58 -9.98
N LYS A 132 8.74 -10.56 -8.80
CA LYS A 132 8.45 -11.51 -7.71
C LYS A 132 7.87 -10.80 -6.49
N ALA A 133 7.05 -11.53 -5.73
CA ALA A 133 6.57 -11.05 -4.45
C ALA A 133 7.74 -10.85 -3.47
N ARG A 134 7.69 -9.78 -2.68
CA ARG A 134 8.73 -9.50 -1.67
C ARG A 134 8.62 -10.41 -0.44
N LYS A 135 7.39 -10.80 -0.12
CA LYS A 135 7.09 -11.70 1.01
C LYS A 135 6.84 -13.11 0.53
N ASN A 136 7.21 -14.07 1.36
CA ASN A 136 6.96 -15.48 1.12
C ASN A 136 5.56 -15.87 1.63
N PHE A 137 4.66 -16.15 0.69
CA PHE A 137 3.30 -16.60 0.98
C PHE A 137 3.16 -18.13 0.96
N GLY A 138 4.25 -18.90 0.87
CA GLY A 138 4.21 -20.35 0.68
C GLY A 138 3.46 -21.12 1.76
N ALA A 139 3.45 -20.65 3.00
CA ALA A 139 2.67 -21.26 4.09
C ALA A 139 1.17 -21.27 3.79
N LEU A 140 0.65 -20.24 3.10
CA LEU A 140 -0.78 -20.15 2.74
C LEU A 140 -1.15 -21.13 1.63
N LYS A 141 -0.21 -21.49 0.75
CA LYS A 141 -0.39 -22.53 -0.26
C LYS A 141 -0.81 -23.85 0.39
N THR A 142 -0.05 -24.29 1.37
CA THR A 142 -0.28 -25.58 2.04
C THR A 142 -1.50 -25.51 2.98
N LYS A 143 -1.62 -24.41 3.75
CA LYS A 143 -2.72 -24.24 4.72
C LYS A 143 -4.11 -24.26 4.06
N HIS A 144 -4.24 -23.68 2.84
CA HIS A 144 -5.52 -23.47 2.17
C HIS A 144 -5.66 -24.22 0.82
N GLY A 145 -4.66 -24.99 0.40
CA GLY A 145 -4.68 -25.71 -0.87
C GLY A 145 -4.79 -24.77 -2.07
N LEU A 146 -3.92 -23.75 -2.14
CA LEU A 146 -3.97 -22.68 -3.13
C LEU A 146 -2.84 -22.79 -4.14
N ASP A 147 -3.09 -22.39 -5.37
CA ASP A 147 -2.06 -22.22 -6.39
C ASP A 147 -1.66 -20.76 -6.56
N ARG A 148 -2.58 -19.82 -6.29
CA ARG A 148 -2.38 -18.38 -6.37
C ARG A 148 -2.99 -17.68 -5.17
N LEU A 149 -2.49 -16.48 -4.91
CA LEU A 149 -2.99 -15.62 -3.84
C LEU A 149 -3.18 -14.20 -4.36
N LEU A 150 -4.40 -13.69 -4.28
CA LEU A 150 -4.72 -12.28 -4.46
C LEU A 150 -4.71 -11.60 -3.09
N VAL A 151 -3.73 -10.72 -2.89
CA VAL A 151 -3.55 -9.98 -1.63
C VAL A 151 -3.90 -8.52 -1.87
N VAL A 152 -4.84 -8.00 -1.08
CA VAL A 152 -5.06 -6.55 -0.94
C VAL A 152 -4.34 -6.10 0.31
N HIS A 153 -3.27 -5.33 0.16
CA HIS A 153 -2.43 -4.86 1.27
C HIS A 153 -2.49 -3.35 1.37
N ILE A 154 -3.21 -2.85 2.37
CA ILE A 154 -3.31 -1.41 2.66
C ILE A 154 -2.30 -1.09 3.76
N THR A 155 -1.45 -0.09 3.51
CA THR A 155 -0.38 0.31 4.43
C THR A 155 -0.66 1.60 5.17
N ASN A 156 -1.37 2.53 4.52
CA ASN A 156 -1.71 3.83 5.12
C ASN A 156 -3.11 4.26 4.73
N LEU A 157 -3.84 4.74 5.72
CA LEU A 157 -5.16 5.37 5.61
C LEU A 157 -5.19 6.63 6.46
N GLY A 158 -5.91 7.63 6.04
CA GLY A 158 -6.15 8.83 6.83
C GLY A 158 -5.88 10.12 6.07
N VAL A 159 -5.16 11.06 6.67
CA VAL A 159 -4.90 12.39 6.10
C VAL A 159 -3.42 12.72 6.22
N TRP A 160 -2.84 13.19 5.12
CA TRP A 160 -1.48 13.73 5.09
C TRP A 160 -1.50 15.22 4.84
N ARG A 161 -0.62 15.96 5.54
CA ARG A 161 -0.33 17.36 5.26
C ARG A 161 1.17 17.53 5.13
N SER A 162 1.62 17.98 3.95
CA SER A 162 3.04 18.14 3.67
C SER A 162 3.62 19.38 4.38
N TYR A 163 4.86 19.26 4.82
CA TYR A 163 5.61 20.29 5.51
C TYR A 163 6.99 20.50 4.90
N SER A 164 7.54 21.69 5.09
CA SER A 164 8.97 21.99 5.01
C SER A 164 9.41 22.44 6.41
N ALA A 165 10.02 21.52 7.17
CA ALA A 165 10.32 21.71 8.59
C ALA A 165 9.08 22.10 9.41
N TYR A 166 8.92 23.37 9.76
CA TYR A 166 7.80 23.90 10.57
C TYR A 166 6.64 24.46 9.73
N VAL A 167 6.83 24.63 8.42
CA VAL A 167 5.89 25.32 7.56
C VAL A 167 5.07 24.33 6.74
N PRO A 168 3.73 24.35 6.84
CA PRO A 168 2.90 23.56 5.95
C PRO A 168 3.04 24.05 4.50
N THR A 169 3.27 23.13 3.57
CA THR A 169 3.48 23.45 2.15
C THR A 169 2.26 23.15 1.28
N ASP A 170 1.25 22.46 1.85
CA ASP A 170 0.05 22.07 1.14
C ASP A 170 -1.16 22.03 2.08
N VAL A 171 -2.36 21.93 1.51
CA VAL A 171 -3.58 21.61 2.26
C VAL A 171 -3.57 20.13 2.68
N PRO A 172 -4.26 19.77 3.76
CA PRO A 172 -4.44 18.37 4.11
C PRO A 172 -5.15 17.60 2.99
N LYS A 173 -4.70 16.37 2.73
CA LYS A 173 -5.29 15.47 1.73
C LYS A 173 -5.62 14.13 2.36
N ALA A 174 -6.81 13.63 2.11
CA ALA A 174 -7.13 12.24 2.39
C ALA A 174 -6.24 11.32 1.57
N VAL A 175 -5.78 10.19 2.15
CA VAL A 175 -4.86 9.28 1.49
C VAL A 175 -5.25 7.81 1.70
N LEU A 176 -4.97 7.00 0.66
CA LEU A 176 -4.95 5.55 0.71
C LEU A 176 -3.67 5.07 0.00
N TYR A 177 -2.79 4.41 0.76
CA TYR A 177 -1.60 3.78 0.21
C TYR A 177 -1.60 2.28 0.45
N GLY A 178 -1.04 1.54 -0.50
CA GLY A 178 -0.96 0.09 -0.41
C GLY A 178 -0.62 -0.54 -1.74
N SER A 179 -1.00 -1.80 -1.88
CA SER A 179 -0.86 -2.53 -3.15
C SER A 179 -1.87 -3.67 -3.24
N VAL A 180 -2.17 -4.06 -4.46
CA VAL A 180 -2.84 -5.33 -4.76
C VAL A 180 -1.88 -6.19 -5.56
N GLN A 181 -1.77 -7.47 -5.22
CA GLN A 181 -0.89 -8.38 -5.91
C GLN A 181 -1.55 -9.75 -6.08
N LEU A 182 -1.45 -10.30 -7.29
CA LEU A 182 -1.77 -11.68 -7.60
C LEU A 182 -0.46 -12.44 -7.75
N VAL A 183 -0.23 -13.39 -6.85
CA VAL A 183 1.03 -14.12 -6.73
C VAL A 183 0.81 -15.58 -7.09
N ASP A 184 1.62 -16.11 -7.99
CA ASP A 184 1.77 -17.55 -8.21
C ASP A 184 2.56 -18.15 -7.03
N LEU A 185 1.93 -19.01 -6.24
CA LEU A 185 2.51 -19.54 -5.00
C LEU A 185 3.55 -20.66 -5.24
N GLY A 186 3.68 -21.14 -6.47
CA GLY A 186 4.71 -22.10 -6.85
C GLY A 186 6.04 -21.45 -7.20
N THR A 187 5.97 -20.29 -7.89
CA THR A 187 7.14 -19.57 -8.42
C THR A 187 7.40 -18.25 -7.72
N HIS A 188 6.47 -17.78 -6.89
CA HIS A 188 6.42 -16.45 -6.28
C HIS A 188 6.35 -15.29 -7.29
N ALA A 189 6.06 -15.58 -8.57
CA ALA A 189 5.94 -14.56 -9.59
C ALA A 189 4.68 -13.71 -9.39
N LEU A 190 4.81 -12.42 -9.67
CA LEU A 190 3.68 -11.49 -9.71
C LEU A 190 2.98 -11.61 -11.08
N GLU A 191 1.76 -12.12 -11.09
CA GLU A 191 0.89 -12.15 -12.26
C GLU A 191 0.14 -10.82 -12.43
N TRP A 192 -0.03 -10.10 -11.33
CA TRP A 192 -0.55 -8.74 -11.27
C TRP A 192 0.04 -8.02 -10.08
N TYR A 193 0.41 -6.76 -10.25
CA TYR A 193 0.81 -5.87 -9.17
C TYR A 193 0.31 -4.45 -9.46
N LEU A 194 -0.57 -3.96 -8.61
CA LEU A 194 -1.15 -2.62 -8.67
C LEU A 194 -0.75 -1.85 -7.41
N PRO A 195 0.18 -0.89 -7.50
CA PRO A 195 0.43 0.03 -6.39
C PRO A 195 -0.78 0.96 -6.23
N LEU A 196 -1.22 1.14 -5.00
CA LEU A 196 -2.25 2.10 -4.62
C LEU A 196 -1.56 3.32 -3.99
N ALA A 197 -1.70 4.47 -4.61
CA ALA A 197 -1.14 5.74 -4.14
C ALA A 197 -2.15 6.85 -4.46
N LEU A 198 -3.20 6.89 -3.67
CA LEU A 198 -4.31 7.82 -3.86
C LEU A 198 -4.25 8.95 -2.85
N SER A 199 -4.51 10.15 -3.31
CA SER A 199 -4.67 11.32 -2.46
C SER A 199 -5.73 12.26 -3.02
N ARG A 200 -6.53 12.87 -2.13
CA ARG A 200 -7.58 13.82 -2.50
C ARG A 200 -7.68 14.93 -1.46
N ALA A 201 -7.66 16.18 -1.90
CA ALA A 201 -7.98 17.33 -1.07
C ALA A 201 -9.50 17.41 -0.82
N ALA A 202 -9.91 18.11 0.22
CA ALA A 202 -11.30 18.47 0.42
C ALA A 202 -11.80 19.34 -0.74
N ASP A 203 -13.05 19.14 -1.14
CA ASP A 203 -13.75 20.05 -2.04
C ASP A 203 -14.23 21.25 -1.20
N GLY A 204 -13.55 22.40 -1.30
CA GLY A 204 -13.79 23.60 -0.49
C GLY A 204 -12.87 23.72 0.73
N ALA A 205 -13.35 24.34 1.81
CA ALA A 205 -12.57 24.55 3.02
C ALA A 205 -12.31 23.22 3.73
N TRP A 206 -11.02 22.88 3.95
CA TRP A 206 -10.64 21.64 4.63
C TRP A 206 -10.84 21.72 6.14
N ASP A 207 -10.79 22.95 6.71
CA ASP A 207 -10.82 23.24 8.16
C ASP A 207 -12.21 23.64 8.66
N GLU A 208 -13.26 23.37 7.90
CA GLU A 208 -14.64 23.69 8.25
C GLU A 208 -15.06 22.94 9.53
N PRO A 209 -15.47 23.68 10.58
CA PRO A 209 -15.98 23.05 11.79
C PRO A 209 -17.41 22.51 11.55
N PRO A 210 -17.90 21.56 12.39
CA PRO A 210 -17.23 21.07 13.60
C PRO A 210 -16.32 19.85 13.37
N LYS A 211 -16.39 19.13 12.23
CA LYS A 211 -15.79 17.81 12.07
C LYS A 211 -15.07 17.62 10.74
N PHE A 212 -14.55 18.70 10.18
CA PHE A 212 -13.81 18.64 8.91
C PHE A 212 -14.58 17.87 7.81
N PRO A 213 -15.85 18.26 7.49
CA PRO A 213 -16.72 17.50 6.60
C PRO A 213 -16.11 17.32 5.21
N GLY A 214 -15.39 18.33 4.70
CA GLY A 214 -14.68 18.24 3.42
C GLY A 214 -13.58 17.18 3.42
N LEU A 215 -12.81 17.03 4.51
CA LEU A 215 -11.79 15.98 4.63
C LEU A 215 -12.42 14.60 4.83
N SER A 216 -13.51 14.51 5.60
CA SER A 216 -14.26 13.27 5.78
C SER A 216 -14.80 12.78 4.43
N ASN A 217 -15.42 13.65 3.65
CA ASN A 217 -15.91 13.31 2.31
C ASN A 217 -14.77 12.88 1.37
N ALA A 218 -13.65 13.62 1.35
CA ALA A 218 -12.47 13.27 0.56
C ALA A 218 -11.91 11.89 0.95
N TYR A 219 -11.94 11.54 2.25
CA TYR A 219 -11.48 10.23 2.73
C TYR A 219 -12.34 9.09 2.15
N TYR A 220 -13.66 9.17 2.26
CA TYR A 220 -14.54 8.13 1.71
C TYR A 220 -14.48 8.03 0.19
N GLN A 221 -14.32 9.15 -0.51
CA GLN A 221 -14.10 9.15 -1.97
C GLN A 221 -12.77 8.48 -2.37
N VAL A 222 -11.72 8.63 -1.57
CA VAL A 222 -10.44 7.92 -1.79
C VAL A 222 -10.60 6.43 -1.60
N LEU A 223 -11.36 5.97 -0.57
CA LEU A 223 -11.65 4.56 -0.37
C LEU A 223 -12.44 3.98 -1.57
N GLU A 224 -13.50 4.66 -2.00
CA GLU A 224 -14.31 4.26 -3.15
C GLU A 224 -13.45 4.15 -4.42
N THR A 225 -12.67 5.19 -4.72
CA THR A 225 -11.76 5.20 -5.88
C THR A 225 -10.77 4.04 -5.81
N GLY A 226 -10.20 3.76 -4.64
CA GLY A 226 -9.28 2.64 -4.43
C GLY A 226 -9.94 1.29 -4.68
N MET A 227 -11.15 1.09 -4.16
CA MET A 227 -11.91 -0.14 -4.40
C MET A 227 -12.24 -0.33 -5.88
N ASP A 228 -12.62 0.73 -6.60
CA ASP A 228 -12.94 0.66 -8.02
C ASP A 228 -11.69 0.37 -8.88
N MET A 229 -10.55 0.96 -8.54
CA MET A 229 -9.27 0.64 -9.20
C MET A 229 -8.92 -0.85 -9.07
N VAL A 230 -9.20 -1.46 -7.92
CA VAL A 230 -8.94 -2.89 -7.68
C VAL A 230 -9.95 -3.78 -8.41
N LYS A 231 -11.23 -3.41 -8.42
CA LYS A 231 -12.30 -4.21 -9.06
C LYS A 231 -12.26 -4.16 -10.58
N LYS A 232 -11.94 -3.01 -11.16
CA LYS A 232 -12.00 -2.75 -12.61
C LYS A 232 -11.27 -3.78 -13.48
N PRO A 233 -10.02 -4.21 -13.20
CA PRO A 233 -9.34 -5.22 -14.00
C PRO A 233 -10.01 -6.60 -13.98
N LEU A 234 -10.79 -6.89 -12.93
CA LEU A 234 -11.46 -8.18 -12.73
C LEU A 234 -12.90 -8.20 -13.24
N SER A 235 -13.42 -7.06 -13.70
CA SER A 235 -14.84 -6.90 -14.12
C SER A 235 -15.04 -6.95 -15.65
N LYS A 236 -14.06 -7.48 -16.40
CA LYS A 236 -14.12 -7.56 -17.87
C LYS A 236 -14.99 -8.70 -18.35
#